data_c8eab63a87ef8be211464239156096a6
#
_entry.id   c8eab63a87ef8be211464239156096a6
#
_cell.length_a   1.000
_cell.length_b   1.000
_cell.length_c   1.000
_cell.angle_alpha   90.00
_cell.angle_beta   90.00
_cell.angle_gamma   90.00
#
_symmetry.space_group_name_H-M   'P 1'
#
loop_
_entity.id
_entity.type
_entity.pdbx_description
1 polymer ?
#
loop_
_entity_poly.entity_id
_entity_poly.type
_entity_poly.pdbx_seq_one_letter_code
_entity_poly.pdbx_strand_id
1 'polypeptide(L)'
;RRELVRRARERGVAEIDLVGSVLSRLTTVLGREPIGSPGLYQQRRNAHFDRLEAIEYGMQHDDGARTSELDQAEIILVGISRVGKTPLSMYLAVLGWKVANIPLVQGIDLPTGLFKVDRRRVIGLIVDAEQITARRRWRQRRMGVSLGAHYVAPDDTAEEVEWARRLYRKYGWTTLNV
;
A
#
# COMPACT_ATOMS: atom_id res chain seq x y z
N ARG A 1 -10.54 31.27 -15.84
CA ARG A 1 -11.49 31.56 -16.93
C ARG A 1 -11.63 33.05 -17.15
N ARG A 2 -12.11 33.86 -16.19
CA ARG A 2 -12.30 35.33 -16.33
C ARG A 2 -11.03 36.02 -16.84
N GLU A 3 -9.88 35.69 -16.33
CA GLU A 3 -8.59 36.24 -16.75
C GLU A 3 -8.22 35.88 -18.20
N LEU A 4 -8.48 34.65 -18.64
CA LEU A 4 -8.24 34.23 -20.04
C LEU A 4 -9.13 35.01 -21.01
N VAL A 5 -10.41 35.16 -20.68
CA VAL A 5 -11.38 35.94 -21.46
C VAL A 5 -10.91 37.41 -21.58
N ARG A 6 -10.48 38.02 -20.47
CA ARG A 6 -9.94 39.37 -20.45
C ARG A 6 -8.73 39.52 -21.37
N ARG A 7 -7.75 38.64 -21.26
CA ARG A 7 -6.52 38.67 -22.10
C ARG A 7 -6.79 38.42 -23.58
N ALA A 8 -7.77 37.56 -23.90
CA ALA A 8 -8.17 37.32 -25.27
C ALA A 8 -8.74 38.59 -25.89
N ARG A 9 -9.64 39.30 -25.19
CA ARG A 9 -10.24 40.57 -25.62
C ARG A 9 -9.19 41.66 -25.81
N GLU A 10 -8.26 41.79 -24.85
CA GLU A 10 -7.16 42.77 -24.94
C GLU A 10 -6.28 42.54 -26.18
N ARG A 11 -6.21 41.32 -26.69
CA ARG A 11 -5.41 40.95 -27.87
C ARG A 11 -6.20 40.78 -29.15
N GLY A 12 -7.51 41.11 -29.15
CA GLY A 12 -8.38 40.96 -30.30
C GLY A 12 -8.57 39.49 -30.76
N VAL A 13 -8.37 38.53 -29.86
CA VAL A 13 -8.57 37.10 -30.17
C VAL A 13 -10.01 36.72 -29.91
N ALA A 14 -10.65 36.10 -30.92
CA ALA A 14 -12.02 35.59 -30.77
C ALA A 14 -12.09 34.49 -29.70
N GLU A 15 -13.07 34.58 -28.81
CA GLU A 15 -13.29 33.65 -27.72
C GLU A 15 -14.64 32.95 -27.81
N ILE A 16 -14.69 31.68 -27.46
CA ILE A 16 -15.92 30.91 -27.29
C ILE A 16 -15.91 30.31 -25.88
N ASP A 17 -16.85 30.77 -25.03
CA ASP A 17 -16.98 30.22 -23.66
C ASP A 17 -17.93 29.01 -23.64
N LEU A 18 -17.38 27.83 -23.85
CA LEU A 18 -18.12 26.57 -23.89
C LEU A 18 -18.69 26.12 -22.53
N VAL A 19 -18.12 26.58 -21.43
CA VAL A 19 -18.43 26.05 -20.09
C VAL A 19 -19.11 27.07 -19.18
N GLY A 20 -19.02 28.34 -19.50
CA GLY A 20 -19.51 29.42 -18.64
C GLY A 20 -21.00 29.41 -18.35
N SER A 21 -21.80 29.21 -19.38
CA SER A 21 -23.26 29.10 -19.24
C SER A 21 -23.66 27.88 -18.40
N VAL A 22 -22.99 26.76 -18.59
CA VAL A 22 -23.21 25.52 -17.81
C VAL A 22 -22.86 25.73 -16.34
N LEU A 23 -21.68 26.29 -16.07
CA LEU A 23 -21.26 26.58 -14.69
C LEU A 23 -22.19 27.56 -13.98
N SER A 24 -22.62 28.64 -14.67
CA SER A 24 -23.55 29.59 -14.09
C SER A 24 -24.89 28.94 -13.74
N ARG A 25 -25.43 28.09 -14.62
CA ARG A 25 -26.65 27.33 -14.34
C ARG A 25 -26.50 26.35 -13.18
N LEU A 26 -25.38 25.64 -13.11
CA LEU A 26 -25.07 24.75 -11.99
C LEU A 26 -24.93 25.53 -10.67
N THR A 27 -24.29 26.69 -10.67
CA THR A 27 -24.21 27.58 -9.50
C THR A 27 -25.57 27.95 -8.99
N THR A 28 -26.48 28.33 -9.89
CA THR A 28 -27.87 28.70 -9.55
C THR A 28 -28.63 27.49 -8.95
N VAL A 29 -28.52 26.32 -9.57
CA VAL A 29 -29.26 25.11 -9.14
C VAL A 29 -28.71 24.54 -7.85
N LEU A 30 -27.39 24.51 -7.68
CA LEU A 30 -26.72 23.90 -6.52
C LEU A 30 -26.51 24.87 -5.36
N GLY A 31 -26.73 26.17 -5.55
CA GLY A 31 -26.47 27.20 -4.54
C GLY A 31 -24.99 27.29 -4.11
N ARG A 32 -24.06 26.83 -4.94
CA ARG A 32 -22.61 26.76 -4.62
C ARG A 32 -21.78 27.30 -5.79
N GLU A 33 -20.79 28.13 -5.46
CA GLU A 33 -19.82 28.61 -6.44
C GLU A 33 -18.83 27.47 -6.82
N PRO A 34 -18.37 27.47 -8.10
CA PRO A 34 -17.30 26.57 -8.52
C PRO A 34 -16.02 26.81 -7.71
N ILE A 35 -15.31 25.75 -7.34
CA ILE A 35 -14.05 25.84 -6.58
C ILE A 35 -12.99 26.69 -7.29
N GLY A 36 -13.05 26.77 -8.61
CA GLY A 36 -12.24 27.70 -9.41
C GLY A 36 -10.72 27.45 -9.38
N SER A 37 -10.27 26.32 -8.83
CA SER A 37 -8.84 25.98 -8.77
C SER A 37 -8.36 25.37 -10.09
N PRO A 38 -7.46 26.04 -10.84
CA PRO A 38 -6.86 25.45 -12.03
C PRO A 38 -6.13 24.14 -11.70
N GLY A 39 -6.31 23.11 -12.54
CA GLY A 39 -5.61 21.83 -12.36
C GLY A 39 -6.20 20.86 -11.32
N LEU A 40 -7.27 21.25 -10.60
CA LEU A 40 -7.89 20.38 -9.58
C LEU A 40 -8.32 19.02 -10.15
N TYR A 41 -8.85 18.98 -11.37
CA TYR A 41 -9.23 17.75 -12.03
C TYR A 41 -8.00 16.88 -12.37
N GLN A 42 -6.91 17.51 -12.81
CA GLN A 42 -5.64 16.81 -13.08
C GLN A 42 -5.05 16.21 -11.81
N GLN A 43 -5.03 16.97 -10.71
CA GLN A 43 -4.53 16.47 -9.41
C GLN A 43 -5.35 15.28 -8.91
N ARG A 44 -6.69 15.36 -9.00
CA ARG A 44 -7.55 14.22 -8.62
C ARG A 44 -7.37 13.01 -9.52
N ARG A 45 -7.18 13.22 -10.81
CA ARG A 45 -6.94 12.15 -11.77
C ARG A 45 -5.60 11.47 -11.50
N ASN A 46 -4.53 12.23 -11.28
CA ASN A 46 -3.22 11.68 -10.97
C ASN A 46 -3.26 10.86 -9.66
N ALA A 47 -3.84 11.40 -8.59
CA ALA A 47 -4.01 10.65 -7.33
C ALA A 47 -4.84 9.36 -7.50
N HIS A 48 -5.75 9.30 -8.45
CA HIS A 48 -6.49 8.08 -8.76
C HIS A 48 -5.63 7.06 -9.51
N PHE A 49 -4.85 7.50 -10.49
CA PHE A 49 -3.91 6.64 -11.22
C PHE A 49 -2.80 6.13 -10.30
N ASP A 50 -2.24 6.98 -9.44
CA ASP A 50 -1.23 6.59 -8.45
C ASP A 50 -1.75 5.48 -7.52
N ARG A 51 -3.02 5.54 -7.10
CA ARG A 51 -3.66 4.49 -6.31
C ARG A 51 -3.84 3.18 -7.07
N LEU A 52 -4.28 3.25 -8.33
CA LEU A 52 -4.41 2.04 -9.15
C LEU A 52 -3.06 1.36 -9.36
N GLU A 53 -2.03 2.14 -9.67
CA GLU A 53 -0.66 1.65 -9.81
C GLU A 53 -0.14 1.03 -8.50
N ALA A 54 -0.39 1.66 -7.35
CA ALA A 54 -0.01 1.14 -6.05
C ALA A 54 -0.73 -0.18 -5.70
N ILE A 55 -2.03 -0.29 -6.02
CA ILE A 55 -2.81 -1.53 -5.83
C ILE A 55 -2.27 -2.64 -6.74
N GLU A 56 -2.04 -2.34 -8.01
CA GLU A 56 -1.48 -3.30 -8.95
C GLU A 56 -0.09 -3.78 -8.51
N TYR A 57 0.77 -2.85 -8.09
CA TYR A 57 2.08 -3.16 -7.53
C TYR A 57 1.96 -4.08 -6.32
N GLY A 58 1.09 -3.75 -5.35
CA GLY A 58 0.87 -4.54 -4.14
C GLY A 58 0.37 -5.95 -4.43
N MET A 59 -0.52 -6.13 -5.41
CA MET A 59 -1.00 -7.44 -5.83
C MET A 59 0.10 -8.28 -6.50
N GLN A 60 0.97 -7.66 -7.29
CA GLN A 60 2.06 -8.34 -7.98
C GLN A 60 3.23 -8.70 -7.05
N HIS A 61 3.37 -8.01 -5.92
CA HIS A 61 4.45 -8.17 -4.94
C HIS A 61 3.96 -8.74 -3.60
N ASP A 62 2.82 -9.44 -3.61
CA ASP A 62 2.34 -10.15 -2.43
C ASP A 62 3.06 -11.50 -2.27
N ASP A 63 3.24 -11.89 -1.03
CA ASP A 63 3.80 -13.18 -0.59
C ASP A 63 5.16 -13.55 -1.21
N GLY A 64 6.01 -12.55 -1.42
CA GLY A 64 7.38 -12.72 -1.94
C GLY A 64 7.48 -12.86 -3.45
N ALA A 65 6.42 -12.56 -4.20
CA ALA A 65 6.47 -12.51 -5.65
C ALA A 65 7.31 -11.30 -6.13
N ARG A 66 7.90 -11.43 -7.33
CA ARG A 66 8.65 -10.36 -8.03
C ARG A 66 9.70 -9.64 -7.19
N THR A 67 10.50 -10.38 -6.44
CA THR A 67 11.54 -9.81 -5.56
C THR A 67 12.65 -9.04 -6.29
N SER A 68 12.71 -9.07 -7.61
CA SER A 68 13.64 -8.28 -8.43
C SER A 68 13.30 -6.79 -8.51
N GLU A 69 12.05 -6.41 -8.22
CA GLU A 69 11.51 -5.05 -8.38
C GLU A 69 11.26 -4.35 -7.03
N LEU A 70 11.89 -4.83 -5.95
CA LEU A 70 11.72 -4.27 -4.59
C LEU A 70 12.24 -2.84 -4.44
N ASP A 71 13.09 -2.38 -5.33
CA ASP A 71 13.59 -1.00 -5.39
C ASP A 71 12.49 0.02 -5.68
N GLN A 72 11.42 -0.39 -6.36
CA GLN A 72 10.24 0.43 -6.64
C GLN A 72 9.27 0.54 -5.44
N ALA A 73 9.40 -0.35 -4.44
CA ALA A 73 8.57 -0.31 -3.25
C ALA A 73 8.86 0.92 -2.39
N GLU A 74 7.84 1.62 -1.96
CA GLU A 74 7.94 2.68 -0.95
C GLU A 74 7.96 2.10 0.46
N ILE A 75 7.26 0.97 0.66
CA ILE A 75 7.20 0.22 1.91
C ILE A 75 7.38 -1.27 1.61
N ILE A 76 8.20 -1.95 2.39
CA ILE A 76 8.36 -3.41 2.31
C ILE A 76 7.99 -4.00 3.67
N LEU A 77 6.91 -4.78 3.70
CA LEU A 77 6.48 -5.48 4.90
C LEU A 77 7.14 -6.84 4.97
N VAL A 78 7.84 -7.12 6.06
CA VAL A 78 8.45 -8.43 6.31
C VAL A 78 7.84 -9.06 7.56
N GLY A 79 7.67 -10.37 7.57
CA GLY A 79 7.13 -11.05 8.75
C GLY A 79 6.77 -12.51 8.51
N ILE A 80 6.65 -13.27 9.58
CA ILE A 80 6.21 -14.66 9.53
C ILE A 80 4.76 -14.80 9.07
N SER A 81 4.32 -16.04 8.86
CA SER A 81 2.96 -16.31 8.43
C SER A 81 1.92 -15.84 9.47
N ARG A 82 0.86 -15.17 9.00
CA ARG A 82 -0.31 -14.71 9.78
C ARG A 82 -0.11 -13.48 10.67
N VAL A 83 0.95 -12.73 10.49
CA VAL A 83 1.13 -11.44 11.18
C VAL A 83 0.31 -10.30 10.58
N GLY A 84 -0.38 -10.48 9.44
CA GLY A 84 -1.24 -9.44 8.85
C GLY A 84 -0.60 -8.65 7.70
N LYS A 85 0.49 -9.16 7.08
CA LYS A 85 1.15 -8.48 5.95
C LYS A 85 0.20 -8.12 4.81
N THR A 86 -0.47 -9.12 4.22
CA THR A 86 -1.36 -8.93 3.07
C THR A 86 -2.50 -7.93 3.32
N PRO A 87 -3.28 -8.00 4.42
CA PRO A 87 -4.31 -7.00 4.66
C PRO A 87 -3.73 -5.60 4.86
N LEU A 88 -2.57 -5.47 5.51
CA LEU A 88 -1.92 -4.18 5.71
C LEU A 88 -1.35 -3.63 4.39
N SER A 89 -0.71 -4.45 3.56
CA SER A 89 -0.20 -4.03 2.25
C SER A 89 -1.32 -3.53 1.35
N MET A 90 -2.45 -4.24 1.31
CA MET A 90 -3.62 -3.83 0.53
C MET A 90 -4.25 -2.53 1.05
N TYR A 91 -4.35 -2.36 2.37
CA TYR A 91 -4.83 -1.11 2.96
C TYR A 91 -3.94 0.09 2.57
N LEU A 92 -2.63 -0.06 2.69
CA LEU A 92 -1.67 0.99 2.31
C LEU A 92 -1.70 1.27 0.80
N ALA A 93 -1.86 0.22 -0.03
CA ALA A 93 -1.97 0.37 -1.48
C ALA A 93 -3.22 1.18 -1.89
N VAL A 94 -4.36 0.99 -1.21
CA VAL A 94 -5.56 1.82 -1.41
C VAL A 94 -5.32 3.28 -1.03
N LEU A 95 -4.40 3.55 -0.12
CA LEU A 95 -3.95 4.91 0.23
C LEU A 95 -2.93 5.48 -0.78
N GLY A 96 -2.46 4.67 -1.74
CA GLY A 96 -1.55 5.09 -2.82
C GLY A 96 -0.08 4.73 -2.60
N TRP A 97 0.25 3.90 -1.58
CA TRP A 97 1.61 3.46 -1.31
C TRP A 97 1.95 2.18 -2.09
N LYS A 98 3.08 2.15 -2.78
CA LYS A 98 3.61 0.90 -3.39
C LYS A 98 4.22 0.02 -2.30
N VAL A 99 3.52 -1.05 -1.97
CA VAL A 99 3.91 -1.95 -0.85
C VAL A 99 4.24 -3.33 -1.37
N ALA A 100 5.44 -3.82 -1.06
CA ALA A 100 5.82 -5.21 -1.26
C ALA A 100 5.67 -6.00 0.07
N ASN A 101 5.38 -7.29 -0.03
CA ASN A 101 5.14 -8.17 1.10
C ASN A 101 6.05 -9.40 1.01
N ILE A 102 7.00 -9.52 1.93
CA ILE A 102 7.99 -10.60 1.97
C ILE A 102 7.72 -11.53 3.16
N PRO A 103 7.38 -12.79 2.93
CA PRO A 103 7.22 -13.76 4.00
C PRO A 103 8.59 -14.16 4.56
N LEU A 104 8.68 -14.28 5.88
CA LEU A 104 9.82 -14.84 6.58
C LEU A 104 9.52 -16.31 6.89
N VAL A 105 10.42 -17.20 6.45
CA VAL A 105 10.35 -18.63 6.72
C VAL A 105 11.72 -19.08 7.21
N GLN A 106 11.76 -19.79 8.35
CA GLN A 106 13.01 -20.32 8.89
C GLN A 106 13.64 -21.32 7.89
N GLY A 107 14.95 -21.20 7.68
CA GLY A 107 15.68 -22.05 6.74
C GLY A 107 15.58 -21.62 5.27
N ILE A 108 14.82 -20.57 4.97
CA ILE A 108 14.78 -19.99 3.62
C ILE A 108 15.52 -18.64 3.63
N ASP A 109 16.42 -18.48 2.69
CA ASP A 109 17.18 -17.24 2.52
C ASP A 109 16.28 -16.08 2.09
N LEU A 110 16.61 -14.89 2.59
CA LEU A 110 15.92 -13.66 2.19
C LEU A 110 16.31 -13.25 0.77
N PRO A 111 15.37 -12.67 0.01
CA PRO A 111 15.68 -12.18 -1.33
C PRO A 111 16.82 -11.16 -1.30
N THR A 112 17.80 -11.32 -2.17
CA THR A 112 18.96 -10.40 -2.26
C THR A 112 18.55 -8.95 -2.56
N GLY A 113 17.44 -8.75 -3.27
CA GLY A 113 16.85 -7.43 -3.53
C GLY A 113 16.51 -6.68 -2.25
N LEU A 114 16.13 -7.38 -1.18
CA LEU A 114 15.77 -6.77 0.11
C LEU A 114 16.94 -6.02 0.77
N PHE A 115 18.18 -6.44 0.50
CA PHE A 115 19.38 -5.81 1.05
C PHE A 115 19.91 -4.64 0.22
N LYS A 116 19.33 -4.41 -0.98
CA LYS A 116 19.70 -3.31 -1.86
C LYS A 116 18.84 -2.06 -1.64
N VAL A 117 17.70 -2.21 -0.96
CA VAL A 117 16.79 -1.11 -0.65
C VAL A 117 17.18 -0.40 0.64
N ASP A 118 16.74 0.84 0.79
CA ASP A 118 16.90 1.58 2.04
C ASP A 118 16.19 0.84 3.19
N ARG A 119 16.94 0.45 4.23
CA ARG A 119 16.42 -0.25 5.41
C ARG A 119 15.26 0.47 6.09
N ARG A 120 15.13 1.81 5.93
CA ARG A 120 14.02 2.60 6.48
C ARG A 120 12.68 2.29 5.82
N ARG A 121 12.69 1.71 4.61
CA ARG A 121 11.50 1.25 3.90
C ARG A 121 11.05 -0.14 4.35
N VAL A 122 11.90 -0.88 5.07
CA VAL A 122 11.62 -2.25 5.51
C VAL A 122 11.04 -2.23 6.92
N ILE A 123 9.82 -2.75 7.05
CA ILE A 123 9.07 -2.79 8.31
C ILE A 123 8.78 -4.24 8.68
N GLY A 124 9.35 -4.67 9.80
CA GLY A 124 9.10 -5.99 10.39
C GLY A 124 7.82 -6.00 11.22
N LEU A 125 6.85 -6.82 10.81
CA LEU A 125 5.61 -6.98 11.57
C LEU A 125 5.75 -8.06 12.64
N ILE A 126 5.27 -7.75 13.83
CA ILE A 126 5.20 -8.67 14.97
C ILE A 126 3.77 -8.70 15.53
N VAL A 127 3.38 -9.89 15.95
CA VAL A 127 2.13 -10.16 16.66
C VAL A 127 2.48 -11.15 17.77
N ASP A 128 1.71 -11.18 18.83
CA ASP A 128 1.87 -12.15 19.90
C ASP A 128 1.68 -13.59 19.38
N ALA A 129 2.53 -14.52 19.84
CA ALA A 129 2.53 -15.89 19.38
C ALA A 129 1.18 -16.59 19.56
N GLU A 130 0.46 -16.31 20.65
CA GLU A 130 -0.88 -16.84 20.90
C GLU A 130 -1.89 -16.42 19.81
N GLN A 131 -1.86 -15.15 19.41
CA GLN A 131 -2.74 -14.64 18.36
C GLN A 131 -2.42 -15.27 17.00
N ILE A 132 -1.14 -15.43 16.68
CA ILE A 132 -0.70 -16.10 15.45
C ILE A 132 -1.18 -17.55 15.46
N THR A 133 -0.99 -18.26 16.54
CA THR A 133 -1.43 -19.66 16.72
C THR A 133 -2.95 -19.76 16.52
N ALA A 134 -3.72 -18.86 17.12
CA ALA A 134 -5.19 -18.83 16.96
C ALA A 134 -5.60 -18.58 15.49
N ARG A 135 -4.96 -17.62 14.81
CA ARG A 135 -5.20 -17.32 13.39
C ARG A 135 -4.82 -18.49 12.46
N ARG A 136 -3.74 -19.21 12.77
CA ARG A 136 -3.28 -20.42 12.05
C ARG A 136 -4.27 -21.58 12.22
N ARG A 137 -4.72 -21.84 13.44
CA ARG A 137 -5.74 -22.87 13.74
C ARG A 137 -7.08 -22.58 13.06
N TRP A 138 -7.51 -21.31 13.06
CA TRP A 138 -8.74 -20.90 12.37
C TRP A 138 -8.64 -21.13 10.85
N ARG A 139 -7.51 -20.78 10.23
CA ARG A 139 -7.29 -21.03 8.80
C ARG A 139 -7.32 -22.51 8.46
N GLN A 140 -6.62 -23.33 9.24
CA GLN A 140 -6.56 -24.77 9.05
C GLN A 140 -7.96 -25.39 9.05
N ARG A 141 -8.78 -25.01 10.04
CA ARG A 141 -10.19 -25.44 10.12
C ARG A 141 -11.01 -25.01 8.91
N ARG A 142 -10.85 -23.76 8.46
CA ARG A 142 -11.62 -23.22 7.34
C ARG A 142 -11.24 -23.85 5.99
N MET A 143 -9.98 -24.21 5.80
CA MET A 143 -9.48 -24.82 4.55
C MET A 143 -9.66 -26.34 4.52
N GLY A 144 -9.99 -26.96 5.64
CA GLY A 144 -10.09 -28.43 5.73
C GLY A 144 -8.78 -29.18 5.53
N VAL A 145 -7.62 -28.49 5.63
CA VAL A 145 -6.30 -29.03 5.34
C VAL A 145 -5.44 -28.97 6.60
N SER A 146 -4.77 -30.08 6.94
CA SER A 146 -3.75 -30.09 7.99
C SER A 146 -2.43 -29.55 7.42
N LEU A 147 -1.95 -28.42 7.93
CA LEU A 147 -0.69 -27.80 7.55
C LEU A 147 0.50 -28.27 8.40
N GLY A 148 0.32 -29.39 9.12
CA GLY A 148 1.30 -29.96 10.04
C GLY A 148 1.13 -29.48 11.50
N ALA A 149 1.53 -30.35 12.45
CA ALA A 149 1.38 -30.06 13.89
C ALA A 149 2.25 -28.87 14.32
N HIS A 150 3.46 -28.74 13.81
CA HIS A 150 4.38 -27.63 14.10
C HIS A 150 3.83 -26.27 13.70
N TYR A 151 3.07 -26.17 12.60
CA TYR A 151 2.52 -24.89 12.13
C TYR A 151 1.56 -24.22 13.14
N VAL A 152 0.93 -25.00 14.00
CA VAL A 152 -0.06 -24.54 15.00
C VAL A 152 0.39 -24.78 16.45
N ALA A 153 1.61 -25.29 16.66
CA ALA A 153 2.17 -25.46 17.97
C ALA A 153 2.54 -24.11 18.60
N PRO A 154 2.13 -23.80 19.84
CA PRO A 154 2.43 -22.53 20.48
C PRO A 154 3.92 -22.28 20.64
N ASP A 155 4.68 -23.28 21.05
CA ASP A 155 6.13 -23.17 21.29
C ASP A 155 6.88 -22.87 19.99
N ASP A 156 6.59 -23.61 18.92
CA ASP A 156 7.19 -23.38 17.60
C ASP A 156 6.84 -21.97 17.07
N THR A 157 5.60 -21.51 17.31
CA THR A 157 5.18 -20.16 16.93
C THR A 157 5.92 -19.09 17.74
N ALA A 158 6.16 -19.32 19.03
CA ALA A 158 6.92 -18.40 19.88
C ALA A 158 8.38 -18.31 19.41
N GLU A 159 9.00 -19.45 19.07
CA GLU A 159 10.35 -19.48 18.52
C GLU A 159 10.46 -18.74 17.17
N GLU A 160 9.48 -18.89 16.28
CA GLU A 160 9.43 -18.15 15.03
C GLU A 160 9.32 -16.63 15.26
N VAL A 161 8.51 -16.19 16.21
CA VAL A 161 8.38 -14.76 16.57
C VAL A 161 9.71 -14.21 17.09
N GLU A 162 10.36 -14.92 17.99
CA GLU A 162 11.65 -14.48 18.53
C GLU A 162 12.77 -14.53 17.47
N TRP A 163 12.75 -15.51 16.59
CA TRP A 163 13.65 -15.54 15.44
C TRP A 163 13.43 -14.31 14.54
N ALA A 164 12.20 -13.98 14.21
CA ALA A 164 11.89 -12.78 13.42
C ALA A 164 12.35 -11.49 14.11
N ARG A 165 12.16 -11.37 15.44
CA ARG A 165 12.65 -10.23 16.23
C ARG A 165 14.18 -10.12 16.17
N ARG A 166 14.90 -11.24 16.28
CA ARG A 166 16.37 -11.24 16.14
C ARG A 166 16.80 -10.80 14.75
N LEU A 167 16.08 -11.24 13.71
CA LEU A 167 16.35 -10.87 12.33
C LEU A 167 16.17 -9.37 12.10
N TYR A 168 15.08 -8.77 12.59
CA TYR A 168 14.83 -7.33 12.49
C TYR A 168 15.93 -6.52 13.17
N ARG A 169 16.35 -6.92 14.36
CA ARG A 169 17.47 -6.28 15.08
C ARG A 169 18.78 -6.41 14.31
N LYS A 170 19.07 -7.59 13.76
CA LYS A 170 20.29 -7.86 12.98
C LYS A 170 20.41 -6.91 11.78
N TYR A 171 19.33 -6.66 11.08
CA TYR A 171 19.32 -5.81 9.87
C TYR A 171 18.92 -4.35 10.15
N GLY A 172 18.60 -4.01 11.37
CA GLY A 172 18.20 -2.65 11.76
C GLY A 172 16.88 -2.21 11.13
N TRP A 173 15.93 -3.15 10.94
CA TRP A 173 14.61 -2.85 10.42
C TRP A 173 13.68 -2.33 11.51
N THR A 174 12.81 -1.40 11.14
CA THR A 174 11.77 -0.89 12.04
C THR A 174 10.79 -2.02 12.36
N THR A 175 10.43 -2.16 13.64
CA THR A 175 9.48 -3.19 14.09
C THR A 175 8.14 -2.54 14.43
N LEU A 176 7.05 -3.09 13.91
CA LEU A 176 5.69 -2.69 14.20
C LEU A 176 4.93 -3.85 14.84
N ASN A 177 4.36 -3.63 16.03
CA ASN A 177 3.46 -4.55 16.69
C ASN A 177 2.02 -4.33 16.18
N VAL A 178 1.33 -5.39 15.72
CA VAL A 178 0.05 -5.31 14.98
C VAL A 178 -1.04 -6.10 15.68
#